data_f2e54544f7799ee264997a8b6e6283c0
#
_entry.id   f2e54544f7799ee264997a8b6e6283c0
#
_cell.length_a   1.000
_cell.length_b   1.000
_cell.length_c   1.000
_cell.angle_alpha   90.00
_cell.angle_beta   90.00
_cell.angle_gamma   90.00
#
_symmetry.space_group_name_H-M   'P 1'
#
loop_
_entity.id
_entity.type
_entity.pdbx_description
1 polymer ?
#
loop_
_entity_poly.entity_id
_entity_poly.type
_entity_poly.pdbx_seq_one_letter_code
_entity_poly.pdbx_strand_id
1 'polypeptide(L)'
;MSTLASNEAWVISGEAGLRVIQDVVFNHTSASGEGPNSNLDEVVPGYYHRLDANGHLETGSCCADTASEHRMMEKLMIDSLVLNAREYKIDGFRFDIMNFHFTYNMQNIQRALAALTPRNSGVDGSKIYLYGEGWNFGDTGNDQIGPSARQANLYGSGIGTFNDRIRDGIRGGGPFSDQRVQGFATGLFTDPSDYTNANTSTADQRNQLLQESDWIRVALTGNLRDYTLVSSSGASVTGAQVDYNGQQAGYAKTPTEVINYASVHDNQDLFDAVQLKSSAADDIATRERRQVLAMSMVELGQGVPFFYAGDDMLRSKDMDRQLHRYATPGPAPSFASGACELERCGREAVEFQRPARLGECPRIDHCGFRAVSAGVSAG
;
A
#
# COMPACT_ATOMS: atom_id res chain seq x y z
N MET A 1 -2.30 21.12 9.42
CA MET A 1 -0.82 21.28 9.53
C MET A 1 -0.43 22.48 8.72
N SER A 2 0.37 23.41 9.26
CA SER A 2 0.78 24.57 8.48
C SER A 2 1.75 24.15 7.37
N THR A 3 1.63 24.76 6.19
CA THR A 3 2.48 24.52 5.01
C THR A 3 3.99 24.64 5.33
N LEU A 4 4.36 25.38 6.37
CA LEU A 4 5.75 25.54 6.81
C LEU A 4 6.33 24.30 7.47
N ALA A 5 5.56 23.60 8.32
CA ALA A 5 6.05 22.38 8.99
C ALA A 5 6.27 21.21 8.02
N SER A 6 5.47 21.13 6.94
CA SER A 6 5.69 20.12 5.89
C SER A 6 6.95 20.39 5.06
N ASN A 7 7.24 21.67 4.76
CA ASN A 7 8.43 22.06 3.99
C ASN A 7 9.74 21.73 4.73
N GLU A 8 9.77 21.96 6.05
CA GLU A 8 10.95 21.63 6.86
C GLU A 8 11.23 20.14 6.92
N ALA A 9 10.20 19.29 7.04
CA ALA A 9 10.37 17.84 7.05
C ALA A 9 10.94 17.31 5.72
N TRP A 10 10.55 17.88 4.58
CA TRP A 10 11.05 17.48 3.26
C TRP A 10 12.49 17.93 3.01
N VAL A 11 12.87 19.12 3.47
CA VAL A 11 14.24 19.60 3.41
C VAL A 11 15.16 18.69 4.24
N ILE A 12 14.76 18.36 5.48
CA ILE A 12 15.52 17.47 6.36
C ILE A 12 15.68 16.07 5.75
N SER A 13 14.63 15.54 5.13
CA SER A 13 14.70 14.24 4.45
C SER A 13 15.67 14.25 3.27
N GLY A 14 15.66 15.31 2.46
CA GLY A 14 16.57 15.48 1.34
C GLY A 14 18.03 15.61 1.80
N GLU A 15 18.29 16.35 2.88
CA GLU A 15 19.63 16.46 3.49
C GLU A 15 20.13 15.12 4.05
N ALA A 16 19.22 14.26 4.54
CA ALA A 16 19.53 12.91 4.97
C ALA A 16 19.71 11.91 3.81
N GLY A 17 19.58 12.34 2.56
CA GLY A 17 19.69 11.51 1.36
C GLY A 17 18.48 10.62 1.12
N LEU A 18 17.34 10.87 1.80
CA LEU A 18 16.10 10.14 1.60
C LEU A 18 15.28 10.76 0.45
N ARG A 19 14.63 9.91 -0.32
CA ARG A 19 13.68 10.35 -1.34
C ARG A 19 12.29 10.47 -0.72
N VAL A 20 11.58 11.54 -1.08
CA VAL A 20 10.25 11.83 -0.56
C VAL A 20 9.20 11.51 -1.61
N ILE A 21 8.23 10.70 -1.22
CA ILE A 21 7.07 10.37 -2.06
C ILE A 21 5.83 10.99 -1.43
N GLN A 22 5.11 11.77 -2.21
CA GLN A 22 3.86 12.38 -1.79
C GLN A 22 2.69 11.47 -2.11
N ASP A 23 1.83 11.23 -1.12
CA ASP A 23 0.52 10.60 -1.33
C ASP A 23 -0.46 11.63 -1.87
N VAL A 24 -1.13 11.31 -2.98
CA VAL A 24 -2.06 12.21 -3.66
C VAL A 24 -3.42 11.56 -3.89
N VAL A 25 -4.46 12.32 -3.61
CA VAL A 25 -5.86 11.92 -3.79
C VAL A 25 -6.48 12.80 -4.87
N PHE A 26 -6.57 12.28 -6.08
CA PHE A 26 -7.23 12.95 -7.21
C PHE A 26 -8.49 12.23 -7.66
N ASN A 27 -8.73 11.02 -7.19
CA ASN A 27 -9.83 10.15 -7.57
C ASN A 27 -11.18 10.62 -7.08
N HIS A 28 -11.26 11.36 -5.98
CA HIS A 28 -12.50 11.90 -5.44
C HIS A 28 -12.29 13.21 -4.67
N THR A 29 -13.40 13.86 -4.34
CA THR A 29 -13.43 14.99 -3.42
C THR A 29 -14.43 14.73 -2.30
N SER A 30 -14.19 15.32 -1.13
CA SER A 30 -15.07 15.18 0.03
C SER A 30 -16.41 15.90 -0.10
N ALA A 31 -16.54 16.80 -1.08
CA ALA A 31 -17.76 17.57 -1.35
C ALA A 31 -17.90 17.87 -2.83
N SER A 32 -19.15 18.02 -3.27
CA SER A 32 -19.56 18.31 -4.65
C SER A 32 -20.84 19.14 -4.66
N GLY A 33 -21.24 19.65 -5.82
CA GLY A 33 -22.44 20.45 -5.98
C GLY A 33 -22.33 21.83 -5.33
N GLU A 34 -23.43 22.36 -4.82
CA GLU A 34 -23.52 23.71 -4.23
C GLU A 34 -23.12 23.77 -2.74
N GLY A 35 -22.50 22.70 -2.21
CA GLY A 35 -22.09 22.66 -0.81
C GLY A 35 -20.92 23.61 -0.49
N PRO A 36 -20.81 24.12 0.74
CA PRO A 36 -19.84 25.15 1.10
C PRO A 36 -18.37 24.71 1.03
N ASN A 37 -18.11 23.40 0.83
CA ASN A 37 -16.77 22.84 0.67
C ASN A 37 -16.51 22.29 -0.74
N SER A 38 -17.37 22.59 -1.69
CA SER A 38 -17.33 22.08 -3.06
C SER A 38 -16.52 22.97 -3.98
N ASN A 39 -15.20 23.03 -3.76
CA ASN A 39 -14.32 23.96 -4.48
C ASN A 39 -14.33 23.76 -6.01
N LEU A 40 -14.39 22.53 -6.50
CA LEU A 40 -14.33 22.27 -7.94
C LEU A 40 -15.60 22.67 -8.67
N ASP A 41 -16.77 22.43 -8.07
CA ASP A 41 -18.06 22.82 -8.66
C ASP A 41 -18.32 24.34 -8.55
N GLU A 42 -17.66 25.05 -7.61
CA GLU A 42 -17.65 26.49 -7.59
C GLU A 42 -16.91 27.11 -8.80
N VAL A 43 -15.95 26.36 -9.37
CA VAL A 43 -15.23 26.79 -10.59
C VAL A 43 -16.05 26.53 -11.83
N VAL A 44 -16.48 25.28 -12.03
CA VAL A 44 -17.39 24.89 -13.14
C VAL A 44 -18.30 23.76 -12.67
N PRO A 45 -19.56 24.07 -12.34
CA PRO A 45 -20.52 23.08 -11.85
C PRO A 45 -20.65 21.86 -12.75
N GLY A 46 -20.53 20.66 -12.16
CA GLY A 46 -20.70 19.37 -12.83
C GLY A 46 -19.63 19.00 -13.85
N TYR A 47 -18.53 19.77 -13.95
CA TYR A 47 -17.47 19.46 -14.92
C TYR A 47 -16.37 18.54 -14.39
N TYR A 48 -15.98 18.74 -13.15
CA TYR A 48 -14.81 18.04 -12.59
C TYR A 48 -15.15 16.70 -11.95
N HIS A 49 -16.44 16.46 -11.70
CA HIS A 49 -16.92 15.20 -11.16
C HIS A 49 -17.49 14.30 -12.25
N ARG A 50 -17.35 12.99 -12.04
CA ARG A 50 -17.88 11.98 -12.93
C ARG A 50 -19.39 11.83 -12.73
N LEU A 51 -20.12 11.87 -13.82
CA LEU A 51 -21.56 11.73 -13.82
C LEU A 51 -21.96 10.48 -14.61
N ASP A 52 -23.00 9.79 -14.15
CA ASP A 52 -23.64 8.72 -14.89
C ASP A 52 -24.42 9.26 -16.12
N ALA A 53 -24.98 8.37 -16.91
CA ALA A 53 -25.77 8.74 -18.10
C ALA A 53 -27.02 9.57 -17.81
N ASN A 54 -27.45 9.63 -16.54
CA ASN A 54 -28.62 10.41 -16.08
C ASN A 54 -28.21 11.75 -15.44
N GLY A 55 -26.89 12.02 -15.36
CA GLY A 55 -26.36 13.22 -14.74
C GLY A 55 -26.23 13.14 -13.22
N HIS A 56 -26.29 11.94 -12.62
CA HIS A 56 -26.01 11.75 -11.20
C HIS A 56 -24.53 11.53 -10.97
N LEU A 57 -24.04 11.99 -9.83
CA LEU A 57 -22.67 11.77 -9.40
C LEU A 57 -22.34 10.29 -9.24
N GLU A 58 -21.22 9.87 -9.83
CA GLU A 58 -20.61 8.58 -9.52
C GLU A 58 -19.91 8.67 -8.16
N THR A 59 -20.03 7.59 -7.39
CA THR A 59 -19.47 7.46 -6.03
C THR A 59 -18.87 6.08 -5.83
N GLY A 60 -18.25 5.55 -6.85
CA GLY A 60 -17.64 4.21 -6.86
C GLY A 60 -16.47 4.06 -5.91
N SER A 61 -15.85 5.17 -5.48
CA SER A 61 -14.90 5.22 -4.37
C SER A 61 -15.65 5.30 -3.02
N CYS A 62 -15.47 6.34 -2.28
CA CYS A 62 -16.23 6.64 -1.05
C CYS A 62 -17.10 7.89 -1.19
N CYS A 63 -16.82 8.71 -2.16
CA CYS A 63 -17.21 10.10 -2.22
C CYS A 63 -17.49 10.50 -3.69
N ALA A 64 -17.52 11.81 -3.99
CA ALA A 64 -17.77 12.29 -5.36
C ALA A 64 -16.54 12.04 -6.26
N ASP A 65 -16.65 11.09 -7.17
CA ASP A 65 -15.56 10.68 -8.05
C ASP A 65 -15.24 11.78 -9.06
N THR A 66 -13.96 12.00 -9.31
CA THR A 66 -13.49 13.00 -10.27
C THR A 66 -13.42 12.43 -11.68
N ALA A 67 -13.73 13.27 -12.66
CA ALA A 67 -13.71 12.93 -14.08
C ALA A 67 -12.34 13.24 -14.71
N SER A 68 -11.33 12.40 -14.46
CA SER A 68 -9.99 12.59 -15.02
C SER A 68 -9.93 12.44 -16.54
N GLU A 69 -11.00 11.92 -17.17
CA GLU A 69 -11.26 11.95 -18.60
C GLU A 69 -11.52 13.36 -19.13
N HIS A 70 -11.92 14.29 -18.28
CA HIS A 70 -12.12 15.68 -18.65
C HIS A 70 -10.80 16.44 -18.67
N ARG A 71 -10.56 17.15 -19.77
CA ARG A 71 -9.27 17.80 -20.04
C ARG A 71 -8.79 18.74 -18.93
N MET A 72 -9.69 19.47 -18.27
CA MET A 72 -9.28 20.40 -17.20
C MET A 72 -9.01 19.68 -15.88
N MET A 73 -9.65 18.52 -15.62
CA MET A 73 -9.30 17.69 -14.47
C MET A 73 -7.94 17.05 -14.67
N GLU A 74 -7.64 16.48 -15.84
CA GLU A 74 -6.31 15.99 -16.16
C GLU A 74 -5.25 17.10 -16.02
N LYS A 75 -5.55 18.31 -16.52
CA LYS A 75 -4.65 19.46 -16.40
C LYS A 75 -4.40 19.83 -14.93
N LEU A 76 -5.43 19.81 -14.08
CA LEU A 76 -5.31 20.07 -12.65
C LEU A 76 -4.35 19.07 -11.99
N MET A 77 -4.49 17.78 -12.30
CA MET A 77 -3.59 16.73 -11.83
C MET A 77 -2.14 17.00 -12.26
N ILE A 78 -1.92 17.22 -13.54
CA ILE A 78 -0.59 17.44 -14.11
C ILE A 78 0.05 18.69 -13.49
N ASP A 79 -0.64 19.82 -13.48
CA ASP A 79 -0.11 21.09 -12.98
C ASP A 79 0.25 20.99 -11.49
N SER A 80 -0.59 20.32 -10.69
CA SER A 80 -0.34 20.08 -9.27
C SER A 80 0.91 19.25 -9.04
N LEU A 81 1.06 18.13 -9.76
CA LEU A 81 2.21 17.24 -9.61
C LEU A 81 3.52 17.90 -10.09
N VAL A 82 3.48 18.61 -11.21
CA VAL A 82 4.64 19.37 -11.73
C VAL A 82 5.04 20.47 -10.73
N LEU A 83 4.07 21.17 -10.14
CA LEU A 83 4.33 22.19 -9.12
C LEU A 83 5.02 21.57 -7.90
N ASN A 84 4.46 20.47 -7.36
CA ASN A 84 5.03 19.80 -6.20
C ASN A 84 6.43 19.25 -6.45
N ALA A 85 6.67 18.63 -7.60
CA ALA A 85 8.00 18.15 -7.98
C ALA A 85 9.00 19.29 -8.11
N ARG A 86 8.60 20.40 -8.75
CA ARG A 86 9.48 21.53 -9.01
C ARG A 86 9.80 22.36 -7.78
N GLU A 87 8.77 22.74 -7.00
CA GLU A 87 8.90 23.68 -5.88
C GLU A 87 9.31 22.96 -4.59
N TYR A 88 8.68 21.81 -4.31
CA TYR A 88 8.92 21.08 -3.07
C TYR A 88 9.89 19.91 -3.22
N LYS A 89 10.44 19.68 -4.45
CA LYS A 89 11.44 18.64 -4.72
C LYS A 89 10.95 17.22 -4.39
N ILE A 90 9.67 16.96 -4.62
CA ILE A 90 9.09 15.63 -4.44
C ILE A 90 9.69 14.65 -5.44
N ASP A 91 10.16 13.50 -4.97
CA ASP A 91 10.86 12.47 -5.75
C ASP A 91 9.94 11.42 -6.35
N GLY A 92 8.68 11.38 -5.95
CA GLY A 92 7.69 10.44 -6.47
C GLY A 92 6.29 10.73 -5.95
N PHE A 93 5.31 10.06 -6.53
CA PHE A 93 3.90 10.21 -6.15
C PHE A 93 3.22 8.85 -6.02
N ARG A 94 2.51 8.65 -4.91
CA ARG A 94 1.60 7.55 -4.68
C ARG A 94 0.19 8.02 -4.95
N PHE A 95 -0.53 7.36 -5.85
CA PHE A 95 -1.91 7.70 -6.17
C PHE A 95 -2.87 6.80 -5.39
N ASP A 96 -3.67 7.44 -4.57
CA ASP A 96 -4.84 6.81 -3.96
C ASP A 96 -5.81 6.38 -5.06
N ILE A 97 -6.33 5.16 -4.95
CA ILE A 97 -7.26 4.53 -5.91
C ILE A 97 -6.94 4.93 -7.37
N MET A 98 -5.70 4.67 -7.79
CA MET A 98 -5.16 5.09 -9.09
C MET A 98 -6.00 4.60 -10.29
N ASN A 99 -6.69 3.47 -10.13
CA ASN A 99 -7.54 2.91 -11.17
C ASN A 99 -8.73 3.79 -11.56
N PHE A 100 -9.11 4.78 -10.75
CA PHE A 100 -10.15 5.77 -11.09
C PHE A 100 -9.68 6.78 -12.16
N HIS A 101 -8.38 6.76 -12.48
CA HIS A 101 -7.78 7.46 -13.61
C HIS A 101 -7.54 6.48 -14.76
N PHE A 102 -7.22 7.01 -15.93
CA PHE A 102 -6.95 6.21 -17.12
C PHE A 102 -5.46 6.05 -17.38
N THR A 103 -5.09 5.02 -18.12
CA THR A 103 -3.67 4.78 -18.48
C THR A 103 -3.05 5.97 -19.19
N TYR A 104 -3.82 6.66 -20.06
CA TYR A 104 -3.33 7.85 -20.77
C TYR A 104 -3.09 9.05 -19.83
N ASN A 105 -3.91 9.22 -18.76
CA ASN A 105 -3.65 10.24 -17.75
C ASN A 105 -2.29 10.00 -17.08
N MET A 106 -2.04 8.77 -16.64
CA MET A 106 -0.77 8.40 -16.01
C MET A 106 0.42 8.60 -16.95
N GLN A 107 0.27 8.25 -18.25
CA GLN A 107 1.29 8.50 -19.27
C GLN A 107 1.51 9.99 -19.54
N ASN A 108 0.46 10.81 -19.52
CA ASN A 108 0.55 12.26 -19.67
C ASN A 108 1.28 12.90 -18.49
N ILE A 109 0.95 12.47 -17.26
CA ILE A 109 1.63 12.87 -16.03
C ILE A 109 3.11 12.50 -16.11
N GLN A 110 3.43 11.24 -16.45
CA GLN A 110 4.81 10.76 -16.59
C GLN A 110 5.61 11.61 -17.59
N ARG A 111 5.02 11.92 -18.74
CA ARG A 111 5.66 12.78 -19.76
C ARG A 111 5.88 14.21 -19.27
N ALA A 112 4.91 14.79 -18.58
CA ALA A 112 5.01 16.15 -18.06
C ALA A 112 6.09 16.26 -16.98
N LEU A 113 6.16 15.30 -16.07
CA LEU A 113 7.22 15.23 -15.07
C LEU A 113 8.59 15.00 -15.68
N ALA A 114 8.71 14.09 -16.66
CA ALA A 114 9.97 13.83 -17.35
C ALA A 114 10.53 15.04 -18.13
N ALA A 115 9.70 16.04 -18.42
CA ALA A 115 10.14 17.32 -19.02
C ALA A 115 10.87 18.24 -18.03
N LEU A 116 10.81 17.97 -16.73
CA LEU A 116 11.60 18.66 -15.71
C LEU A 116 13.05 18.21 -15.80
N THR A 117 13.97 19.18 -15.88
CA THR A 117 15.40 18.90 -15.94
C THR A 117 16.15 19.68 -14.86
N PRO A 118 17.33 19.20 -14.41
CA PRO A 118 18.13 19.95 -13.45
C PRO A 118 18.38 21.40 -13.87
N ARG A 119 18.48 21.65 -15.18
CA ARG A 119 18.73 22.99 -15.74
C ARG A 119 17.53 23.93 -15.65
N ASN A 120 16.32 23.44 -15.92
CA ASN A 120 15.11 24.29 -15.99
C ASN A 120 14.32 24.34 -14.69
N SER A 121 14.48 23.34 -13.81
CA SER A 121 13.66 23.19 -12.60
C SER A 121 14.45 22.76 -11.35
N GLY A 122 15.74 22.44 -11.51
CA GLY A 122 16.55 21.88 -10.42
C GLY A 122 16.13 20.46 -10.03
N VAL A 123 15.40 19.76 -10.91
CA VAL A 123 14.86 18.40 -10.68
C VAL A 123 15.15 17.54 -11.90
N ASP A 124 15.61 16.31 -11.69
CA ASP A 124 15.67 15.28 -12.72
C ASP A 124 14.34 14.53 -12.80
N GLY A 125 13.43 15.04 -13.60
CA GLY A 125 12.07 14.50 -13.72
C GLY A 125 12.01 13.08 -14.26
N SER A 126 13.07 12.60 -14.94
CA SER A 126 13.15 11.21 -15.42
C SER A 126 13.28 10.19 -14.27
N LYS A 127 13.62 10.65 -13.06
CA LYS A 127 13.78 9.83 -11.86
C LYS A 127 12.60 9.90 -10.91
N ILE A 128 11.59 10.71 -11.22
CA ILE A 128 10.36 10.78 -10.41
C ILE A 128 9.60 9.48 -10.59
N TYR A 129 9.36 8.79 -9.48
CA TYR A 129 8.68 7.51 -9.48
C TYR A 129 7.17 7.67 -9.26
N LEU A 130 6.37 6.99 -10.08
CA LEU A 130 4.92 6.99 -9.98
C LEU A 130 4.45 5.59 -9.62
N TYR A 131 3.56 5.49 -8.64
CA TYR A 131 2.88 4.26 -8.29
C TYR A 131 1.55 4.53 -7.61
N GLY A 132 0.73 3.51 -7.42
CA GLY A 132 -0.52 3.67 -6.71
C GLY A 132 -1.35 2.39 -6.60
N GLU A 133 -2.59 2.57 -6.19
CA GLU A 133 -3.55 1.49 -6.04
C GLU A 133 -4.23 1.21 -7.39
N GLY A 134 -3.69 0.22 -8.09
CA GLY A 134 -4.16 -0.19 -9.42
C GLY A 134 -5.17 -1.33 -9.35
N TRP A 135 -6.22 -1.21 -8.55
CA TRP A 135 -7.23 -2.23 -8.37
C TRP A 135 -8.19 -2.34 -9.56
N ASN A 136 -9.02 -3.38 -9.56
CA ASN A 136 -10.07 -3.56 -10.58
C ASN A 136 -11.45 -3.48 -9.92
N PHE A 137 -11.95 -2.28 -9.69
CA PHE A 137 -13.27 -2.06 -9.09
C PHE A 137 -13.81 -0.65 -9.40
N GLY A 138 -15.03 -0.38 -8.92
CA GLY A 138 -15.72 0.91 -9.07
C GLY A 138 -16.24 1.13 -10.48
N ASP A 139 -16.58 2.37 -10.80
CA ASP A 139 -17.12 2.81 -12.09
C ASP A 139 -16.14 2.67 -13.27
N THR A 140 -14.84 2.58 -12.98
CA THR A 140 -13.78 2.27 -13.96
C THR A 140 -13.43 0.79 -14.02
N GLY A 141 -14.07 -0.03 -13.20
CA GLY A 141 -13.82 -1.47 -13.11
C GLY A 141 -14.04 -2.16 -14.46
N ASN A 142 -13.22 -3.17 -14.78
CA ASN A 142 -13.27 -3.91 -16.05
C ASN A 142 -13.21 -3.02 -17.31
N ASP A 143 -12.61 -1.81 -17.18
CA ASP A 143 -12.48 -0.83 -18.28
C ASP A 143 -13.82 -0.37 -18.87
N GLN A 144 -14.89 -0.31 -18.06
CA GLN A 144 -16.25 0.01 -18.50
C GLN A 144 -16.36 1.34 -19.25
N ILE A 145 -15.57 2.32 -18.86
CA ILE A 145 -15.57 3.67 -19.47
C ILE A 145 -14.25 4.01 -20.15
N GLY A 146 -13.29 3.10 -20.16
CA GLY A 146 -11.98 3.27 -20.80
C GLY A 146 -10.89 2.49 -20.07
N PRO A 147 -9.69 2.38 -20.68
CA PRO A 147 -8.59 1.62 -20.09
C PRO A 147 -8.09 2.30 -18.81
N SER A 148 -8.57 1.82 -17.67
CA SER A 148 -8.24 2.33 -16.34
C SER A 148 -6.77 2.05 -15.97
N ALA A 149 -6.21 2.86 -15.06
CA ALA A 149 -4.84 2.71 -14.57
C ALA A 149 -4.72 1.58 -13.52
N ARG A 150 -5.18 0.38 -13.91
CA ARG A 150 -5.10 -0.85 -13.10
C ARG A 150 -3.88 -1.69 -13.46
N GLN A 151 -3.51 -2.61 -12.58
CA GLN A 151 -2.33 -3.47 -12.69
C GLN A 151 -2.17 -4.07 -14.11
N ALA A 152 -3.22 -4.68 -14.66
CA ALA A 152 -3.16 -5.35 -15.96
C ALA A 152 -2.89 -4.38 -17.13
N ASN A 153 -3.37 -3.13 -17.04
CA ASN A 153 -3.25 -2.13 -18.11
C ASN A 153 -1.95 -1.34 -18.05
N LEU A 154 -1.24 -1.39 -16.92
CA LEU A 154 0.02 -0.66 -16.72
C LEU A 154 1.27 -1.50 -17.07
N TYR A 155 1.09 -2.71 -17.59
CA TYR A 155 2.19 -3.57 -18.03
C TYR A 155 3.16 -2.86 -18.97
N GLY A 156 4.41 -2.74 -18.55
CA GLY A 156 5.48 -2.12 -19.34
C GLY A 156 5.49 -0.59 -19.33
N SER A 157 4.67 0.04 -18.50
CA SER A 157 4.65 1.50 -18.35
C SER A 157 5.76 2.05 -17.46
N GLY A 158 6.35 1.20 -16.61
CA GLY A 158 7.26 1.61 -15.55
C GLY A 158 6.58 2.26 -14.34
N ILE A 159 5.23 2.28 -14.32
CA ILE A 159 4.42 2.78 -13.20
C ILE A 159 4.13 1.61 -12.26
N GLY A 160 4.41 1.80 -10.96
CA GLY A 160 4.25 0.78 -9.95
C GLY A 160 2.79 0.63 -9.48
N THR A 161 2.43 -0.58 -9.07
CA THR A 161 1.15 -0.84 -8.40
C THR A 161 1.35 -1.69 -7.16
N PHE A 162 0.55 -1.45 -6.14
CA PHE A 162 0.54 -2.29 -4.96
C PHE A 162 0.18 -3.74 -5.29
N ASN A 163 0.94 -4.66 -4.71
CA ASN A 163 0.84 -6.09 -4.96
C ASN A 163 -0.07 -6.78 -3.93
N ASP A 164 -1.36 -6.85 -4.21
CA ASP A 164 -2.32 -7.56 -3.36
C ASP A 164 -2.11 -9.07 -3.31
N ARG A 165 -1.50 -9.68 -4.36
CA ARG A 165 -1.21 -11.13 -4.39
C ARG A 165 -0.28 -11.55 -3.26
N ILE A 166 0.80 -10.78 -3.04
CA ILE A 166 1.73 -11.09 -1.95
C ILE A 166 1.09 -10.80 -0.58
N ARG A 167 0.36 -9.69 -0.45
CA ARG A 167 -0.35 -9.35 0.78
C ARG A 167 -1.31 -10.46 1.19
N ASP A 168 -2.19 -10.87 0.27
CA ASP A 168 -3.24 -11.85 0.54
C ASP A 168 -2.65 -13.25 0.74
N GLY A 169 -1.66 -13.65 -0.04
CA GLY A 169 -0.96 -14.92 0.14
C GLY A 169 -0.22 -15.01 1.47
N ILE A 170 0.43 -13.94 1.92
CA ILE A 170 1.14 -13.90 3.21
C ILE A 170 0.17 -13.88 4.37
N ARG A 171 -0.78 -12.92 4.37
CA ARG A 171 -1.67 -12.67 5.51
C ARG A 171 -2.86 -13.62 5.57
N GLY A 172 -3.35 -14.03 4.41
CA GLY A 172 -4.62 -14.72 4.21
C GLY A 172 -5.80 -13.77 4.06
N GLY A 173 -6.68 -14.11 3.15
CA GLY A 173 -7.87 -13.34 2.83
C GLY A 173 -7.57 -11.97 2.21
N GLY A 174 -8.55 -11.44 1.48
CA GLY A 174 -8.50 -10.08 0.94
C GLY A 174 -9.10 -9.04 1.89
N PRO A 175 -9.16 -7.77 1.48
CA PRO A 175 -9.63 -6.66 2.31
C PRO A 175 -11.11 -6.78 2.76
N PHE A 176 -11.91 -7.56 2.06
CA PHE A 176 -13.33 -7.78 2.38
C PHE A 176 -13.63 -9.16 3.00
N SER A 177 -12.59 -10.01 3.16
CA SER A 177 -12.70 -11.31 3.80
C SER A 177 -12.88 -11.18 5.32
N ASP A 178 -13.31 -12.27 5.97
CA ASP A 178 -13.26 -12.34 7.44
C ASP A 178 -11.82 -12.14 7.92
N GLN A 179 -11.65 -11.32 8.91
CA GLN A 179 -10.33 -10.89 9.41
C GLN A 179 -9.49 -12.05 9.96
N ARG A 180 -10.13 -13.19 10.27
CA ARG A 180 -9.52 -14.40 10.86
C ARG A 180 -9.05 -15.41 9.82
N VAL A 181 -9.32 -15.19 8.52
CA VAL A 181 -8.86 -16.08 7.45
C VAL A 181 -7.33 -16.10 7.42
N GLN A 182 -6.76 -17.28 7.68
CA GLN A 182 -5.31 -17.48 7.69
C GLN A 182 -4.73 -17.57 6.29
N GLY A 183 -3.46 -17.20 6.16
CA GLY A 183 -2.63 -17.36 4.98
C GLY A 183 -1.31 -18.05 5.30
N PHE A 184 -0.39 -18.01 4.35
CA PHE A 184 0.89 -18.72 4.43
C PHE A 184 1.67 -18.40 5.71
N ALA A 185 1.83 -17.13 6.06
CA ALA A 185 2.62 -16.73 7.23
C ALA A 185 1.83 -16.80 8.54
N THR A 186 0.50 -16.90 8.48
CA THR A 186 -0.35 -16.86 9.67
C THR A 186 -0.83 -18.23 10.15
N GLY A 187 -0.34 -19.33 9.53
CA GLY A 187 -0.50 -20.68 10.04
C GLY A 187 -1.55 -21.54 9.30
N LEU A 188 -2.03 -21.10 8.13
CA LEU A 188 -2.94 -21.89 7.30
C LEU A 188 -2.42 -23.32 7.13
N PHE A 189 -3.24 -24.32 7.45
CA PHE A 189 -2.97 -25.76 7.39
C PHE A 189 -1.87 -26.25 8.35
N THR A 190 -0.79 -25.50 8.56
CA THR A 190 0.35 -25.95 9.38
C THR A 190 0.12 -25.77 10.89
N ASP A 191 -0.67 -24.76 11.25
CA ASP A 191 -1.07 -24.43 12.62
C ASP A 191 -2.41 -23.67 12.57
N PRO A 192 -3.50 -24.39 12.21
CA PRO A 192 -4.79 -23.77 11.97
C PRO A 192 -5.43 -23.26 13.26
N SER A 193 -5.97 -22.04 13.20
CA SER A 193 -6.75 -21.45 14.29
C SER A 193 -8.10 -22.14 14.45
N ASP A 194 -8.77 -21.93 15.59
CA ASP A 194 -10.11 -22.44 15.82
C ASP A 194 -11.10 -21.99 14.74
N TYR A 195 -10.97 -20.73 14.28
CA TYR A 195 -11.79 -20.22 13.18
C TYR A 195 -11.55 -21.00 11.89
N THR A 196 -10.31 -21.24 11.53
CA THR A 196 -9.95 -21.99 10.32
C THR A 196 -10.47 -23.42 10.39
N ASN A 197 -10.27 -24.11 11.52
CA ASN A 197 -10.75 -25.48 11.74
C ASN A 197 -12.29 -25.60 11.71
N ALA A 198 -13.00 -24.57 12.20
CA ALA A 198 -14.45 -24.54 12.20
C ALA A 198 -15.07 -24.27 10.81
N ASN A 199 -14.35 -23.58 9.92
CA ASN A 199 -14.91 -23.07 8.66
C ASN A 199 -14.30 -23.71 7.41
N THR A 200 -13.18 -24.42 7.51
CA THR A 200 -12.44 -24.93 6.34
C THR A 200 -11.93 -26.35 6.61
N SER A 201 -12.25 -27.28 5.76
CA SER A 201 -11.76 -28.66 5.89
C SER A 201 -10.23 -28.72 5.76
N THR A 202 -9.58 -29.72 6.37
CA THR A 202 -8.12 -29.90 6.28
C THR A 202 -7.65 -30.02 4.81
N ALA A 203 -8.44 -30.64 3.94
CA ALA A 203 -8.13 -30.76 2.52
C ALA A 203 -8.19 -29.40 1.83
N ASP A 204 -9.19 -28.56 2.13
CA ASP A 204 -9.31 -27.22 1.57
C ASP A 204 -8.24 -26.27 2.11
N GLN A 205 -7.90 -26.35 3.40
CA GLN A 205 -6.78 -25.62 3.99
C GLN A 205 -5.46 -25.91 3.23
N ARG A 206 -5.21 -27.19 2.93
CA ARG A 206 -4.04 -27.61 2.17
C ARG A 206 -4.06 -27.06 0.73
N ASN A 207 -5.21 -27.14 0.06
CA ASN A 207 -5.35 -26.63 -1.31
C ASN A 207 -5.15 -25.12 -1.36
N GLN A 208 -5.73 -24.39 -0.41
CA GLN A 208 -5.56 -22.95 -0.27
C GLN A 208 -4.09 -22.57 -0.01
N LEU A 209 -3.40 -23.29 0.91
CA LEU A 209 -1.98 -23.06 1.16
C LEU A 209 -1.13 -23.25 -0.11
N LEU A 210 -1.43 -24.25 -0.91
CA LEU A 210 -0.74 -24.50 -2.18
C LEU A 210 -0.99 -23.38 -3.19
N GLN A 211 -2.22 -22.89 -3.29
CA GLN A 211 -2.57 -21.75 -4.14
C GLN A 211 -1.85 -20.47 -3.70
N GLU A 212 -1.91 -20.15 -2.40
CA GLU A 212 -1.19 -18.99 -1.84
C GLU A 212 0.32 -19.10 -2.04
N SER A 213 0.87 -20.32 -1.94
CA SER A 213 2.28 -20.55 -2.23
C SER A 213 2.62 -20.24 -3.71
N ASP A 214 1.72 -20.48 -4.63
CA ASP A 214 1.94 -20.12 -6.04
C ASP A 214 1.85 -18.60 -6.24
N TRP A 215 0.93 -17.90 -5.55
CA TRP A 215 0.89 -16.44 -5.56
C TRP A 215 2.19 -15.82 -5.02
N ILE A 216 2.70 -16.35 -3.91
CA ILE A 216 3.97 -15.91 -3.31
C ILE A 216 5.15 -16.18 -4.25
N ARG A 217 5.21 -17.36 -4.89
CA ARG A 217 6.26 -17.66 -5.89
C ARG A 217 6.28 -16.65 -7.02
N VAL A 218 5.11 -16.30 -7.57
CA VAL A 218 4.99 -15.27 -8.60
C VAL A 218 5.40 -13.92 -8.06
N ALA A 219 4.96 -13.56 -6.84
CA ALA A 219 5.29 -12.29 -6.23
C ALA A 219 6.80 -12.15 -5.95
N LEU A 220 7.47 -13.22 -5.51
CA LEU A 220 8.92 -13.22 -5.29
C LEU A 220 9.71 -12.96 -6.58
N THR A 221 9.14 -13.21 -7.76
CA THR A 221 9.76 -12.84 -9.05
C THR A 221 9.47 -11.38 -9.47
N GLY A 222 8.74 -10.61 -8.66
CA GLY A 222 8.26 -9.26 -9.01
C GLY A 222 7.01 -9.31 -9.88
N ASN A 223 6.14 -10.26 -9.66
CA ASN A 223 4.89 -10.49 -10.40
C ASN A 223 5.07 -10.46 -11.93
N LEU A 224 6.23 -10.96 -12.41
CA LEU A 224 6.53 -10.97 -13.82
C LEU A 224 5.54 -11.86 -14.58
N ARG A 225 4.82 -11.26 -15.54
CA ARG A 225 3.77 -11.92 -16.31
C ARG A 225 4.27 -13.11 -17.10
N ASP A 226 5.42 -12.95 -17.73
CA ASP A 226 5.94 -13.91 -18.69
C ASP A 226 7.05 -14.82 -18.10
N TYR A 227 7.35 -14.70 -16.79
CA TYR A 227 8.30 -15.55 -16.10
C TYR A 227 7.72 -16.94 -15.88
N THR A 228 8.49 -17.98 -16.25
CA THR A 228 8.09 -19.37 -16.09
C THR A 228 8.58 -19.94 -14.76
N LEU A 229 7.67 -20.57 -14.02
CA LEU A 229 7.94 -21.23 -12.74
C LEU A 229 7.25 -22.59 -12.67
N VAL A 230 7.65 -23.41 -11.70
CA VAL A 230 6.96 -24.67 -11.40
C VAL A 230 5.92 -24.39 -10.32
N SER A 231 4.64 -24.60 -10.62
CA SER A 231 3.53 -24.43 -9.68
C SER A 231 3.49 -25.54 -8.62
N SER A 232 2.64 -25.38 -7.64
CA SER A 232 2.37 -26.39 -6.59
C SER A 232 1.84 -27.70 -7.12
N SER A 233 1.24 -27.72 -8.33
CA SER A 233 0.82 -28.93 -9.04
C SER A 233 1.96 -29.67 -9.76
N GLY A 234 3.17 -29.09 -9.79
CA GLY A 234 4.31 -29.58 -10.56
C GLY A 234 4.32 -29.18 -12.04
N ALA A 235 3.31 -28.42 -12.50
CA ALA A 235 3.25 -27.92 -13.87
C ALA A 235 4.17 -26.70 -14.07
N SER A 236 4.78 -26.62 -15.26
CA SER A 236 5.49 -25.43 -15.69
C SER A 236 4.46 -24.41 -16.20
N VAL A 237 4.38 -23.25 -15.56
CA VAL A 237 3.41 -22.20 -15.86
C VAL A 237 4.09 -20.84 -15.90
N THR A 238 3.51 -19.88 -16.62
CA THR A 238 3.93 -18.48 -16.53
C THR A 238 3.21 -17.77 -15.37
N GLY A 239 3.74 -16.64 -14.90
CA GLY A 239 3.08 -15.83 -13.89
C GLY A 239 1.64 -15.45 -14.28
N ALA A 240 1.39 -15.17 -15.57
CA ALA A 240 0.05 -14.90 -16.09
C ALA A 240 -0.91 -16.10 -16.03
N GLN A 241 -0.41 -17.33 -16.01
CA GLN A 241 -1.23 -18.55 -15.95
C GLN A 241 -1.58 -18.95 -14.51
N VAL A 242 -0.94 -18.35 -13.52
CA VAL A 242 -1.33 -18.54 -12.11
C VAL A 242 -2.56 -17.66 -11.84
N ASP A 243 -3.66 -18.33 -11.49
CA ASP A 243 -4.90 -17.63 -11.15
C ASP A 243 -4.83 -16.97 -9.78
N TYR A 244 -5.26 -15.71 -9.71
CA TYR A 244 -5.49 -14.98 -8.49
C TYR A 244 -6.93 -14.45 -8.48
N ASN A 245 -7.85 -15.24 -7.93
CA ASN A 245 -9.25 -14.86 -7.80
C ASN A 245 -9.87 -14.37 -9.12
N GLY A 246 -9.61 -15.07 -10.23
CA GLY A 246 -10.08 -14.71 -11.57
C GLY A 246 -9.25 -13.66 -12.30
N GLN A 247 -8.14 -13.24 -11.72
CA GLN A 247 -7.15 -12.36 -12.34
C GLN A 247 -5.80 -13.08 -12.50
N GLN A 248 -4.91 -12.54 -13.30
CA GLN A 248 -3.55 -13.03 -13.41
C GLN A 248 -2.73 -12.69 -12.16
N ALA A 249 -2.00 -13.64 -11.59
CA ALA A 249 -1.06 -13.35 -10.51
C ALA A 249 0.13 -12.53 -11.03
N GLY A 250 0.73 -12.93 -12.14
CA GLY A 250 1.76 -12.16 -12.84
C GLY A 250 1.16 -11.13 -13.79
N TYR A 251 1.46 -9.86 -13.58
CA TYR A 251 0.91 -8.74 -14.36
C TYR A 251 1.97 -7.72 -14.79
N ALA A 252 3.17 -7.76 -14.22
CA ALA A 252 4.23 -6.79 -14.47
C ALA A 252 5.17 -7.25 -15.61
N LYS A 253 5.78 -6.28 -16.28
CA LYS A 253 6.87 -6.51 -17.23
C LYS A 253 8.23 -6.49 -16.56
N THR A 254 8.40 -5.60 -15.59
CA THR A 254 9.62 -5.45 -14.80
C THR A 254 9.29 -5.39 -13.31
N PRO A 255 10.18 -5.82 -12.42
CA PRO A 255 9.94 -5.75 -10.97
C PRO A 255 9.69 -4.33 -10.45
N THR A 256 10.19 -3.30 -11.13
CA THR A 256 9.96 -1.90 -10.75
C THR A 256 8.49 -1.46 -10.86
N GLU A 257 7.65 -2.25 -11.51
CA GLU A 257 6.19 -2.01 -11.61
C GLU A 257 5.41 -2.60 -10.43
N VAL A 258 6.10 -3.12 -9.40
CA VAL A 258 5.48 -3.85 -8.30
C VAL A 258 5.92 -3.31 -6.95
N ILE A 259 4.93 -2.94 -6.12
CA ILE A 259 5.14 -2.55 -4.72
C ILE A 259 4.72 -3.72 -3.84
N ASN A 260 5.71 -4.45 -3.31
CA ASN A 260 5.47 -5.55 -2.37
C ASN A 260 5.18 -5.01 -0.97
N TYR A 261 4.13 -5.51 -0.35
CA TYR A 261 3.74 -5.09 0.99
C TYR A 261 2.97 -6.18 1.73
N ALA A 262 2.97 -6.13 3.05
CA ALA A 262 2.13 -6.96 3.90
C ALA A 262 1.08 -6.14 4.66
N SER A 263 1.36 -4.88 4.98
CA SER A 263 0.42 -3.93 5.59
C SER A 263 0.68 -2.51 5.12
N VAL A 264 -0.34 -1.68 5.24
CA VAL A 264 -0.32 -0.24 4.98
C VAL A 264 -1.24 0.44 6.01
N HIS A 265 -1.47 1.75 5.88
CA HIS A 265 -2.39 2.47 6.75
C HIS A 265 -3.85 1.98 6.68
N ASP A 266 -4.25 1.33 5.58
CA ASP A 266 -5.56 0.70 5.44
C ASP A 266 -5.63 -0.66 6.11
N ASN A 267 -6.80 -1.03 6.62
CA ASN A 267 -7.07 -2.27 7.33
C ASN A 267 -6.21 -2.43 8.60
N GLN A 268 -6.03 -3.66 9.07
CA GLN A 268 -5.22 -3.94 10.26
C GLN A 268 -3.73 -3.76 9.97
N ASP A 269 -2.99 -3.29 10.96
CA ASP A 269 -1.55 -3.40 10.98
C ASP A 269 -1.12 -4.88 10.90
N LEU A 270 0.10 -5.14 10.49
CA LEU A 270 0.56 -6.51 10.28
C LEU A 270 0.49 -7.35 11.56
N PHE A 271 0.86 -6.76 12.70
CA PHE A 271 0.81 -7.49 13.97
C PHE A 271 -0.62 -7.77 14.43
N ASP A 272 -1.55 -6.85 14.21
CA ASP A 272 -2.97 -7.07 14.48
C ASP A 272 -3.53 -8.22 13.63
N ALA A 273 -3.17 -8.24 12.34
CA ALA A 273 -3.54 -9.33 11.46
C ALA A 273 -2.96 -10.68 11.93
N VAL A 274 -1.69 -10.70 12.34
CA VAL A 274 -1.06 -11.90 12.90
C VAL A 274 -1.78 -12.37 14.16
N GLN A 275 -2.13 -11.46 15.08
CA GLN A 275 -2.84 -11.80 16.29
C GLN A 275 -4.24 -12.38 16.03
N LEU A 276 -5.02 -11.73 15.16
CA LEU A 276 -6.40 -12.17 14.84
C LEU A 276 -6.45 -13.54 14.15
N LYS A 277 -5.41 -13.88 13.40
CA LYS A 277 -5.33 -15.08 12.57
C LYS A 277 -4.60 -16.23 13.25
N SER A 278 -3.78 -15.96 14.24
CA SER A 278 -3.02 -16.97 14.98
C SER A 278 -3.93 -17.84 15.85
N SER A 279 -3.50 -19.06 16.14
CA SER A 279 -4.12 -19.90 17.14
C SER A 279 -4.10 -19.21 18.51
N ALA A 280 -5.16 -19.41 19.31
CA ALA A 280 -5.19 -18.92 20.69
C ALA A 280 -4.07 -19.52 21.57
N ALA A 281 -3.55 -20.68 21.18
CA ALA A 281 -2.46 -21.36 21.87
C ALA A 281 -1.07 -20.79 21.55
N ASP A 282 -0.95 -19.95 20.50
CA ASP A 282 0.33 -19.37 20.12
C ASP A 282 0.83 -18.38 21.15
N ASP A 283 2.07 -18.53 21.55
CA ASP A 283 2.79 -17.56 22.36
C ASP A 283 3.22 -16.33 21.53
N ILE A 284 3.66 -15.30 22.23
CA ILE A 284 4.13 -14.06 21.58
C ILE A 284 5.31 -14.32 20.65
N ALA A 285 6.23 -15.19 21.02
CA ALA A 285 7.41 -15.49 20.23
C ALA A 285 7.06 -16.19 18.90
N THR A 286 5.98 -16.97 18.85
CA THR A 286 5.45 -17.56 17.62
C THR A 286 4.84 -16.48 16.73
N ARG A 287 4.07 -15.54 17.30
CA ARG A 287 3.46 -14.44 16.57
C ARG A 287 4.52 -13.47 16.01
N GLU A 288 5.56 -13.17 16.77
CA GLU A 288 6.72 -12.40 16.31
C GLU A 288 7.41 -13.07 15.11
N ARG A 289 7.64 -14.39 15.17
CA ARG A 289 8.20 -15.13 14.04
C ARG A 289 7.33 -15.10 12.78
N ARG A 290 6.00 -15.11 12.94
CA ARG A 290 5.07 -14.93 11.82
C ARG A 290 5.17 -13.55 11.20
N GLN A 291 5.29 -12.52 12.05
CA GLN A 291 5.54 -11.14 11.61
C GLN A 291 6.84 -11.05 10.79
N VAL A 292 7.93 -11.57 11.34
CA VAL A 292 9.24 -11.58 10.68
C VAL A 292 9.18 -12.36 9.36
N LEU A 293 8.49 -13.51 9.32
CA LEU A 293 8.31 -14.28 8.10
C LEU A 293 7.58 -13.46 7.03
N ALA A 294 6.50 -12.78 7.41
CA ALA A 294 5.73 -11.93 6.50
C ALA A 294 6.58 -10.77 5.93
N MET A 295 7.31 -10.06 6.80
CA MET A 295 8.21 -8.98 6.39
C MET A 295 9.35 -9.49 5.50
N SER A 296 9.92 -10.66 5.81
CA SER A 296 10.99 -11.26 5.01
C SER A 296 10.56 -11.58 3.58
N MET A 297 9.31 -11.99 3.36
CA MET A 297 8.79 -12.25 2.01
C MET A 297 8.67 -10.97 1.20
N VAL A 298 8.32 -9.86 1.86
CA VAL A 298 8.27 -8.52 1.24
C VAL A 298 9.69 -8.06 0.87
N GLU A 299 10.64 -8.18 1.78
CA GLU A 299 12.01 -7.68 1.63
C GLU A 299 12.80 -8.48 0.59
N LEU A 300 12.69 -9.80 0.62
CA LEU A 300 13.49 -10.69 -0.23
C LEU A 300 12.90 -10.91 -1.63
N GLY A 301 11.68 -10.43 -1.89
CA GLY A 301 11.05 -10.47 -3.20
C GLY A 301 11.67 -9.46 -4.16
N GLN A 302 11.61 -9.76 -5.47
CA GLN A 302 11.89 -8.78 -6.51
C GLN A 302 10.75 -7.73 -6.52
N GLY A 303 11.08 -6.48 -6.78
CA GLY A 303 10.13 -5.36 -6.73
C GLY A 303 10.58 -4.29 -5.75
N VAL A 304 9.70 -3.37 -5.45
CA VAL A 304 9.93 -2.31 -4.46
C VAL A 304 9.32 -2.76 -3.13
N PRO A 305 10.12 -3.05 -2.11
CA PRO A 305 9.58 -3.40 -0.80
C PRO A 305 8.95 -2.16 -0.14
N PHE A 306 7.78 -2.35 0.45
CA PHE A 306 7.06 -1.32 1.19
C PHE A 306 6.74 -1.84 2.60
N PHE A 307 7.17 -1.10 3.61
CA PHE A 307 6.89 -1.38 5.01
C PHE A 307 6.10 -0.24 5.63
N TYR A 308 5.08 -0.58 6.38
CA TYR A 308 4.35 0.41 7.16
C TYR A 308 5.18 0.77 8.40
N ALA A 309 5.35 2.07 8.65
CA ALA A 309 6.19 2.54 9.75
C ALA A 309 5.71 1.97 11.09
N GLY A 310 6.59 1.25 11.78
CA GLY A 310 6.32 0.56 13.03
C GLY A 310 6.03 -0.94 12.90
N ASP A 311 5.97 -1.51 11.70
CA ASP A 311 5.85 -2.97 11.53
C ASP A 311 7.01 -3.71 12.22
N ASP A 312 8.20 -3.14 12.20
CA ASP A 312 9.40 -3.67 12.88
C ASP A 312 9.30 -3.63 14.42
N MET A 313 8.41 -2.81 14.96
CA MET A 313 8.15 -2.66 16.39
C MET A 313 6.81 -3.24 16.84
N LEU A 314 6.21 -4.10 16.03
CA LEU A 314 4.92 -4.75 16.30
C LEU A 314 3.77 -3.73 16.51
N ARG A 315 3.75 -2.68 15.69
CA ARG A 315 2.71 -1.65 15.74
C ARG A 315 1.32 -2.28 15.69
N SER A 316 0.40 -1.71 16.45
CA SER A 316 -1.00 -2.13 16.54
C SER A 316 -1.94 -0.93 16.48
N LYS A 317 -3.11 -1.13 15.87
CA LYS A 317 -4.27 -0.24 15.90
C LYS A 317 -5.37 -0.79 16.83
N ASP A 318 -5.03 -1.59 17.83
CA ASP A 318 -5.99 -2.32 18.66
C ASP A 318 -6.97 -3.17 17.83
N MET A 319 -6.47 -3.76 16.74
CA MET A 319 -7.27 -4.58 15.80
C MET A 319 -8.34 -3.80 15.02
N ASP A 320 -8.36 -2.47 15.11
CA ASP A 320 -9.28 -1.63 14.35
C ASP A 320 -8.83 -1.53 12.89
N ARG A 321 -9.76 -1.79 11.98
CA ARG A 321 -9.51 -1.68 10.52
C ARG A 321 -9.51 -0.26 10.00
N GLN A 322 -10.18 0.66 10.71
CA GLN A 322 -10.52 1.98 10.20
C GLN A 322 -9.85 3.12 10.97
N LEU A 323 -8.99 2.80 11.92
CA LEU A 323 -8.32 3.82 12.72
C LEU A 323 -7.25 4.55 11.90
N HIS A 324 -7.69 5.45 11.02
CA HIS A 324 -6.84 6.42 10.33
C HIS A 324 -6.51 7.65 11.20
N ARG A 325 -6.96 7.67 12.46
CA ARG A 325 -6.99 8.87 13.28
C ARG A 325 -5.70 9.08 14.06
N TYR A 326 -4.85 9.93 13.55
CA TYR A 326 -3.84 10.64 14.34
C TYR A 326 -4.32 11.98 14.91
N ALA A 327 -5.60 12.29 14.89
CA ALA A 327 -6.08 13.63 15.20
C ALA A 327 -7.38 13.64 15.99
N THR A 328 -7.38 13.14 17.21
CA THR A 328 -8.16 13.70 18.32
C THR A 328 -7.65 13.10 19.64
N PRO A 329 -7.41 13.85 20.71
CA PRO A 329 -7.20 13.31 22.04
C PRO A 329 -8.55 12.78 22.56
N GLY A 330 -8.87 11.52 22.20
CA GLY A 330 -9.86 10.72 22.89
C GLY A 330 -9.17 9.97 24.04
N PRO A 331 -9.93 9.35 24.97
CA PRO A 331 -9.34 8.47 25.95
C PRO A 331 -8.51 7.41 25.23
N ALA A 332 -7.29 7.19 25.71
CA ALA A 332 -6.39 6.20 25.14
C ALA A 332 -7.13 4.86 25.01
N PRO A 333 -7.04 4.18 23.83
CA PRO A 333 -7.65 2.87 23.67
C PRO A 333 -7.13 1.92 24.73
N SER A 334 -7.99 1.00 25.18
CA SER A 334 -7.61 -0.03 26.15
C SER A 334 -6.74 -1.05 25.46
N PHE A 335 -5.51 -1.19 25.89
CA PHE A 335 -4.53 -2.11 25.32
C PHE A 335 -4.71 -3.54 25.88
N ALA A 336 -4.63 -4.54 25.01
CA ALA A 336 -4.42 -5.90 25.45
C ALA A 336 -3.08 -5.98 26.20
N SER A 337 -3.08 -6.61 27.37
CA SER A 337 -2.07 -6.53 28.41
C SER A 337 -0.66 -7.09 28.08
N GLY A 338 -0.14 -6.81 26.95
CA GLY A 338 1.22 -7.21 26.53
C GLY A 338 1.81 -6.34 25.44
N ALA A 339 0.94 -5.73 24.59
CA ALA A 339 1.36 -4.84 23.52
C ALA A 339 1.52 -3.38 24.00
N CYS A 340 0.94 -3.04 25.16
CA CYS A 340 0.85 -1.67 25.68
C CYS A 340 2.21 -0.98 25.89
N GLU A 341 3.23 -1.72 26.36
CA GLU A 341 4.56 -1.14 26.61
C GLU A 341 5.33 -0.89 25.30
N LEU A 342 5.13 -1.76 24.29
CA LEU A 342 5.76 -1.64 22.97
C LEU A 342 5.19 -0.46 22.17
N GLU A 343 3.89 -0.24 22.28
CA GLU A 343 3.23 0.85 21.58
C GLU A 343 3.60 2.23 22.10
N ARG A 344 3.87 2.34 23.41
CA ARG A 344 4.34 3.60 24.00
C ARG A 344 5.72 3.97 23.45
N CYS A 345 6.62 3.01 23.27
CA CYS A 345 7.91 3.22 22.61
C CYS A 345 7.75 3.56 21.12
N GLY A 346 6.82 2.90 20.42
CA GLY A 346 6.54 3.17 19.01
C GLY A 346 5.94 4.55 18.74
N ARG A 347 5.09 5.08 19.64
CA ARG A 347 4.53 6.44 19.49
C ARG A 347 5.59 7.52 19.68
N GLU A 348 6.52 7.34 20.59
CA GLU A 348 7.63 8.28 20.79
C GLU A 348 8.60 8.28 19.61
N ALA A 349 8.77 7.15 18.93
CA ALA A 349 9.58 7.04 17.71
C ALA A 349 8.92 7.69 16.47
N VAL A 350 7.58 7.81 16.44
CA VAL A 350 6.82 8.45 15.34
C VAL A 350 6.61 9.96 15.58
N GLU A 351 6.72 10.44 16.82
CA GLU A 351 6.83 11.87 17.12
C GLU A 351 8.25 12.38 16.87
N PHE A 352 8.65 12.45 15.61
CA PHE A 352 9.93 12.95 15.13
C PHE A 352 10.10 14.48 15.35
N GLN A 353 9.78 14.99 16.53
CA GLN A 353 10.10 16.39 16.91
C GLN A 353 10.85 16.54 18.23
N ARG A 354 11.17 15.45 18.93
CA ARG A 354 12.16 15.49 20.03
C ARG A 354 12.92 14.19 20.02
N PRO A 355 14.26 14.22 20.03
CA PRO A 355 15.02 13.00 20.28
C PRO A 355 14.63 12.52 21.68
N ALA A 356 13.88 11.40 21.72
CA ALA A 356 13.71 10.67 22.95
C ALA A 356 15.11 10.35 23.48
N ARG A 357 15.42 10.71 24.70
CA ARG A 357 16.70 10.32 25.30
C ARG A 357 16.69 8.79 25.39
N LEU A 358 17.61 8.15 24.69
CA LEU A 358 17.88 6.73 24.83
C LEU A 358 18.15 6.45 26.33
N GLY A 359 17.16 5.96 27.03
CA GLY A 359 17.23 5.72 28.48
C GLY A 359 15.90 5.85 29.21
N GLU A 360 14.87 6.42 28.58
CA GLU A 360 13.55 6.57 29.22
C GLU A 360 12.55 5.47 28.90
N CYS A 361 12.92 4.50 28.03
CA CYS A 361 12.14 3.28 27.82
C CYS A 361 12.73 2.15 28.71
N PRO A 362 12.04 1.77 29.81
CA PRO A 362 12.70 0.98 30.87
C PRO A 362 12.95 -0.49 30.55
N ARG A 363 12.68 -1.01 29.35
CA ARG A 363 12.74 -2.46 29.06
C ARG A 363 13.05 -2.87 27.63
N ILE A 364 13.92 -2.15 26.92
CA ILE A 364 14.40 -2.57 25.59
C ILE A 364 15.14 -3.92 25.67
N ASP A 365 15.75 -4.23 26.79
CA ASP A 365 16.54 -5.46 26.98
C ASP A 365 15.70 -6.75 27.02
N HIS A 366 14.37 -6.67 27.14
CA HIS A 366 13.50 -7.84 27.13
C HIS A 366 12.82 -8.12 25.79
N CYS A 367 12.86 -7.17 24.84
CA CYS A 367 12.24 -7.36 23.53
C CYS A 367 13.11 -8.14 22.54
N GLY A 368 14.31 -8.54 22.88
CA GLY A 368 15.16 -9.47 22.09
C GLY A 368 15.61 -8.97 20.71
N PHE A 369 15.20 -7.80 20.28
CA PHE A 369 15.64 -7.18 19.04
C PHE A 369 16.85 -6.28 19.29
N ARG A 370 18.05 -6.82 19.09
CA ARG A 370 19.17 -5.96 18.75
C ARG A 370 18.95 -5.47 17.33
N ALA A 371 18.87 -4.16 17.16
CA ALA A 371 18.99 -3.55 15.85
C ALA A 371 20.25 -4.11 15.18
N VAL A 372 20.09 -4.91 14.15
CA VAL A 372 21.19 -5.28 13.26
C VAL A 372 21.44 -4.02 12.44
N SER A 373 22.35 -3.18 12.92
CA SER A 373 22.92 -2.14 12.07
C SER A 373 23.69 -2.87 10.97
N ALA A 374 23.13 -2.95 9.77
CA ALA A 374 23.89 -3.32 8.60
C ALA A 374 24.92 -2.22 8.36
N GLY A 375 26.13 -2.41 8.89
CA GLY A 375 27.29 -1.65 8.51
C GLY A 375 27.62 -1.97 7.06
N VAL A 376 27.17 -1.14 6.13
CA VAL A 376 27.71 -1.12 4.78
C VAL A 376 29.04 -0.39 4.88
N SER A 377 30.13 -1.14 5.01
CA SER A 377 31.47 -0.61 4.76
C SER A 377 31.61 -0.38 3.25
N ALA A 378 31.76 0.87 2.86
CA ALA A 378 32.22 1.22 1.52
C ALA A 378 33.64 0.69 1.35
N GLY A 379 33.85 -0.13 0.35
CA GLY A 379 35.09 -0.52 -0.29
C GLY A 379 34.96 -0.33 -1.78
#